data_409e6fec0c6159048243baa2c944cb9c
#
_entry.id   409e6fec0c6159048243baa2c944cb9c
#
_cell.length_a   1.000
_cell.length_b   1.000
_cell.length_c   1.000
_cell.angle_alpha   90.00
_cell.angle_beta   90.00
_cell.angle_gamma   90.00
#
_symmetry.space_group_name_H-M   'P 1'
#
loop_
_entity.id
_entity.type
_entity.pdbx_description
1 polymer ?
#
loop_
_entity_poly.entity_id
_entity_poly.type
_entity_poly.pdbx_seq_one_letter_code
_entity_poly.pdbx_strand_id
1 'polypeptide(L)'
;MKIAYIMYPGACYMGAGDGTKMQAEIWARELERKGHIVDRINPWGHYDWKSYDVVHVFGLGLWNYDMIHWGSGINPNFVFSPIIDTNTPMWQYKLATYSGCGKLRLYSQNYALRQLKPDIKLFLARTQYEADYLQRGYGIQKDKISIIPLSFREIHYDSSIKKEPFCLFVGTMTQPRKNIPRLIEAARKYHFPLKLVGNKGNSESENRLRALIGDASNIEIIGFVNDEELATLYNQAKVFALPSLNEGVGLVALEAAICGCNIVITNLGGPKEYYEGESVELVNPYDVDDIGKAILRALENNTAQPQLRETLIKNYNVSACVDKLIDSYQLLHT
;
A
#
# COMPACT_ATOMS: atom_id res chain seq x y z
N MET A 1 6.91 -0.11 25.55
CA MET A 1 6.17 1.16 25.31
C MET A 1 4.67 0.88 25.35
N LYS A 2 3.91 1.89 25.77
CA LYS A 2 2.44 1.91 25.66
C LYS A 2 2.05 2.82 24.50
N ILE A 3 1.34 2.29 23.51
CA ILE A 3 1.11 2.91 22.20
C ILE A 3 -0.39 3.01 21.96
N ALA A 4 -0.89 4.19 21.56
CA ALA A 4 -2.26 4.38 21.12
C ALA A 4 -2.32 4.39 19.58
N TYR A 5 -3.11 3.52 18.97
CA TYR A 5 -3.37 3.48 17.52
C TYR A 5 -4.72 4.10 17.21
N ILE A 6 -4.72 5.13 16.38
CA ILE A 6 -5.91 5.87 15.98
C ILE A 6 -6.09 5.76 14.47
N MET A 7 -7.23 5.17 14.07
CA MET A 7 -7.59 4.98 12.66
C MET A 7 -8.60 6.03 12.21
N TYR A 8 -8.62 6.30 10.91
CA TYR A 8 -9.63 7.17 10.32
C TYR A 8 -11.06 6.58 10.49
N PRO A 9 -12.09 7.43 10.63
CA PRO A 9 -13.45 6.98 10.97
C PRO A 9 -14.01 5.95 10.00
N GLY A 10 -13.69 6.05 8.70
CA GLY A 10 -14.14 5.10 7.67
C GLY A 10 -13.68 3.65 7.90
N ALA A 11 -12.61 3.43 8.65
CA ALA A 11 -12.11 2.10 8.99
C ALA A 11 -13.12 1.26 9.78
N CYS A 12 -14.14 1.89 10.41
CA CYS A 12 -15.18 1.19 11.18
C CYS A 12 -16.06 0.31 10.29
N TYR A 13 -16.36 0.74 9.05
CA TYR A 13 -17.23 0.02 8.12
C TYR A 13 -16.52 -0.52 6.88
N MET A 14 -15.25 -0.22 6.70
CA MET A 14 -14.42 -0.89 5.70
C MET A 14 -13.99 -2.26 6.23
N GLY A 15 -14.38 -3.31 5.52
CA GLY A 15 -14.08 -4.70 5.88
C GLY A 15 -12.58 -5.05 5.76
N ALA A 16 -12.28 -6.34 5.62
CA ALA A 16 -10.91 -6.86 5.52
C ALA A 16 -10.11 -6.35 4.29
N GLY A 17 -10.76 -5.69 3.33
CA GLY A 17 -10.10 -5.13 2.13
C GLY A 17 -9.42 -3.77 2.34
N ASP A 18 -9.43 -3.22 3.55
CA ASP A 18 -8.73 -1.96 3.86
C ASP A 18 -7.25 -2.21 4.20
N GLY A 19 -6.39 -1.92 3.25
CA GLY A 19 -4.94 -2.13 3.39
C GLY A 19 -4.31 -1.36 4.55
N THR A 20 -4.81 -0.16 4.88
CA THR A 20 -4.32 0.65 6.01
C THR A 20 -4.66 0.01 7.34
N LYS A 21 -5.93 -0.41 7.50
CA LYS A 21 -6.39 -1.09 8.71
C LYS A 21 -5.66 -2.42 8.91
N MET A 22 -5.53 -3.19 7.83
CA MET A 22 -4.78 -4.45 7.86
C MET A 22 -3.33 -4.25 8.29
N GLN A 23 -2.65 -3.27 7.72
CA GLN A 23 -1.26 -2.98 8.06
C GLN A 23 -1.09 -2.51 9.51
N ALA A 24 -1.96 -1.63 9.99
CA ALA A 24 -1.95 -1.18 11.39
C ALA A 24 -2.18 -2.37 12.35
N GLU A 25 -3.08 -3.28 12.01
CA GLU A 25 -3.34 -4.48 12.82
C GLU A 25 -2.16 -5.46 12.81
N ILE A 26 -1.51 -5.67 11.66
CA ILE A 26 -0.29 -6.48 11.55
C ILE A 26 0.82 -5.90 12.45
N TRP A 27 1.04 -4.61 12.38
CA TRP A 27 2.03 -3.93 13.22
C TRP A 27 1.68 -3.99 14.70
N ALA A 28 0.40 -3.80 15.05
CA ALA A 28 -0.04 -3.86 16.43
C ALA A 28 0.21 -5.24 17.06
N ARG A 29 -0.14 -6.31 16.35
CA ARG A 29 0.09 -7.69 16.81
C ARG A 29 1.57 -8.00 16.98
N GLU A 30 2.42 -7.56 16.07
CA GLU A 30 3.85 -7.78 16.17
C GLU A 30 4.49 -6.95 17.30
N LEU A 31 4.05 -5.71 17.52
CA LEU A 31 4.44 -4.90 18.68
C LEU A 31 4.05 -5.58 19.99
N GLU A 32 2.84 -6.13 20.08
CA GLU A 32 2.37 -6.89 21.24
C GLU A 32 3.22 -8.15 21.45
N ARG A 33 3.56 -8.88 20.38
CA ARG A 33 4.46 -10.04 20.43
C ARG A 33 5.86 -9.69 20.95
N LYS A 34 6.33 -8.46 20.64
CA LYS A 34 7.60 -7.90 21.11
C LYS A 34 7.51 -7.29 22.52
N GLY A 35 6.38 -7.43 23.23
CA GLY A 35 6.19 -7.01 24.62
C GLY A 35 5.74 -5.55 24.78
N HIS A 36 5.23 -4.89 23.75
CA HIS A 36 4.61 -3.58 23.84
C HIS A 36 3.12 -3.69 24.10
N ILE A 37 2.51 -2.62 24.63
CA ILE A 37 1.06 -2.52 24.83
C ILE A 37 0.53 -1.63 23.73
N VAL A 38 -0.46 -2.12 22.93
CA VAL A 38 -1.06 -1.37 21.84
C VAL A 38 -2.57 -1.25 22.04
N ASP A 39 -3.01 -0.07 22.41
CA ASP A 39 -4.44 0.23 22.54
C ASP A 39 -4.99 0.70 21.18
N ARG A 40 -5.93 -0.06 20.63
CA ARG A 40 -6.69 0.33 19.43
C ARG A 40 -7.81 1.25 19.88
N ILE A 41 -7.64 2.54 19.67
CA ILE A 41 -8.51 3.56 20.25
C ILE A 41 -9.93 3.48 19.69
N ASN A 42 -10.87 3.32 20.60
CA ASN A 42 -12.30 3.36 20.32
C ASN A 42 -12.87 4.66 20.95
N PRO A 43 -13.65 5.49 20.22
CA PRO A 43 -14.22 6.73 20.73
C PRO A 43 -15.07 6.60 22.02
N TRP A 44 -15.58 5.40 22.27
CA TRP A 44 -16.35 5.09 23.49
C TRP A 44 -15.52 4.59 24.67
N GLY A 45 -14.19 4.42 24.46
CA GLY A 45 -13.27 3.96 25.49
C GLY A 45 -12.84 5.09 26.41
N HIS A 46 -12.33 4.73 27.59
CA HIS A 46 -11.70 5.64 28.54
C HIS A 46 -10.20 5.38 28.56
N TYR A 47 -9.40 6.40 28.25
CA TYR A 47 -7.96 6.27 28.11
C TYR A 47 -7.25 7.37 28.91
N ASP A 48 -6.19 6.97 29.62
CA ASP A 48 -5.23 7.94 30.19
C ASP A 48 -4.23 8.35 29.11
N TRP A 49 -4.55 9.41 28.38
CA TRP A 49 -3.76 9.91 27.25
C TRP A 49 -2.33 10.27 27.62
N LYS A 50 -2.07 10.69 28.86
CA LYS A 50 -0.73 11.05 29.34
C LYS A 50 0.16 9.83 29.55
N SER A 51 -0.42 8.65 29.70
CA SER A 51 0.32 7.41 29.92
C SER A 51 0.87 6.78 28.65
N TYR A 52 0.53 7.28 27.45
CA TYR A 52 1.05 6.75 26.20
C TYR A 52 2.43 7.32 25.88
N ASP A 53 3.37 6.44 25.59
CA ASP A 53 4.69 6.79 25.05
C ASP A 53 4.58 7.31 23.61
N VAL A 54 3.60 6.79 22.85
CA VAL A 54 3.35 7.11 21.43
C VAL A 54 1.86 7.19 21.16
N VAL A 55 1.42 8.21 20.42
CA VAL A 55 0.08 8.31 19.85
C VAL A 55 0.20 8.30 18.32
N HIS A 56 -0.04 7.16 17.70
CA HIS A 56 0.12 6.97 16.27
C HIS A 56 -1.21 7.05 15.53
N VAL A 57 -1.32 8.02 14.62
CA VAL A 57 -2.51 8.31 13.82
C VAL A 57 -2.27 7.87 12.36
N PHE A 58 -3.26 7.17 11.77
CA PHE A 58 -3.18 6.63 10.42
C PHE A 58 -4.19 7.28 9.48
N GLY A 59 -3.72 7.61 8.28
CA GLY A 59 -4.55 8.09 7.17
C GLY A 59 -4.81 9.58 7.18
N LEU A 60 -4.66 10.20 6.01
CA LEU A 60 -4.89 11.64 5.79
C LEU A 60 -6.39 11.93 5.66
N GLY A 61 -6.87 12.95 6.37
CA GLY A 61 -8.26 13.40 6.29
C GLY A 61 -8.51 14.65 7.11
N LEU A 62 -9.65 15.32 6.90
CA LEU A 62 -10.02 16.52 7.68
C LEU A 62 -10.24 16.22 9.17
N TRP A 63 -10.65 15.00 9.51
CA TRP A 63 -10.84 14.54 10.89
C TRP A 63 -9.58 14.59 11.75
N ASN A 64 -8.39 14.56 11.12
CA ASN A 64 -7.11 14.61 11.82
C ASN A 64 -6.88 15.95 12.53
N TYR A 65 -7.47 17.03 11.99
CA TYR A 65 -7.15 18.37 12.48
C TYR A 65 -7.48 18.52 13.97
N ASP A 66 -8.74 18.33 14.33
CA ASP A 66 -9.15 18.47 15.72
C ASP A 66 -8.50 17.42 16.62
N MET A 67 -8.38 16.16 16.12
CA MET A 67 -7.80 15.06 16.88
C MET A 67 -6.35 15.31 17.27
N ILE A 68 -5.52 15.73 16.33
CA ILE A 68 -4.09 15.95 16.57
C ILE A 68 -3.88 17.30 17.28
N HIS A 69 -4.52 18.37 16.80
CA HIS A 69 -4.32 19.71 17.35
C HIS A 69 -4.65 19.79 18.83
N TRP A 70 -5.83 19.32 19.24
CA TRP A 70 -6.21 19.33 20.65
C TRP A 70 -5.51 18.23 21.45
N GLY A 71 -5.28 17.06 20.82
CA GLY A 71 -4.61 15.93 21.47
C GLY A 71 -3.16 16.22 21.80
N SER A 72 -2.42 16.95 20.96
CA SER A 72 -1.01 17.32 21.18
C SER A 72 -0.80 18.18 22.44
N GLY A 73 -1.80 18.94 22.85
CA GLY A 73 -1.78 19.67 24.13
C GLY A 73 -1.88 18.77 25.37
N ILE A 74 -2.35 17.53 25.21
CA ILE A 74 -2.48 16.54 26.29
C ILE A 74 -1.27 15.60 26.30
N ASN A 75 -0.90 15.09 25.12
CA ASN A 75 0.26 14.23 24.89
C ASN A 75 1.02 14.73 23.65
N PRO A 76 2.28 15.16 23.77
CA PRO A 76 3.02 15.72 22.65
C PRO A 76 3.62 14.66 21.69
N ASN A 77 3.48 13.36 21.99
CA ASN A 77 4.17 12.28 21.27
C ASN A 77 3.35 11.77 20.08
N PHE A 78 2.79 12.69 19.28
CA PHE A 78 2.08 12.31 18.06
C PHE A 78 3.01 11.88 16.94
N VAL A 79 2.73 10.69 16.41
CA VAL A 79 3.31 10.11 15.20
C VAL A 79 2.22 10.00 14.15
N PHE A 80 2.53 10.31 12.91
CA PHE A 80 1.53 10.35 11.85
C PHE A 80 1.98 9.59 10.60
N SER A 81 1.18 8.62 10.17
CA SER A 81 1.27 7.93 8.89
C SER A 81 0.21 8.48 7.92
N PRO A 82 0.51 9.48 7.10
CA PRO A 82 -0.50 10.15 6.26
C PRO A 82 -1.03 9.29 5.12
N ILE A 83 -0.24 8.38 4.59
CA ILE A 83 -0.60 7.49 3.48
C ILE A 83 -0.91 8.29 2.22
N ILE A 84 0.15 8.84 1.62
CA ILE A 84 0.04 9.70 0.45
C ILE A 84 0.22 8.86 -0.81
N ASP A 85 -0.91 8.49 -1.43
CA ASP A 85 -0.94 7.80 -2.73
C ASP A 85 -1.28 8.80 -3.82
N THR A 86 -0.26 9.39 -4.47
CA THR A 86 -0.46 10.39 -5.52
C THR A 86 0.68 10.38 -6.53
N ASN A 87 0.37 10.68 -7.79
CA ASN A 87 1.33 10.98 -8.86
C ASN A 87 1.20 12.45 -9.30
N THR A 88 0.52 13.29 -8.52
CA THR A 88 0.40 14.72 -8.80
C THR A 88 1.81 15.35 -8.86
N PRO A 89 2.15 16.12 -9.90
CA PRO A 89 3.43 16.82 -9.96
C PRO A 89 3.71 17.60 -8.67
N MET A 90 4.93 17.52 -8.17
CA MET A 90 5.31 18.06 -6.85
C MET A 90 4.93 19.52 -6.66
N TRP A 91 5.06 20.36 -7.71
CA TRP A 91 4.69 21.78 -7.63
C TRP A 91 3.19 22.00 -7.44
N GLN A 92 2.34 21.21 -8.14
CA GLN A 92 0.88 21.25 -7.97
C GLN A 92 0.48 20.75 -6.58
N TYR A 93 1.09 19.65 -6.14
CA TYR A 93 0.86 19.10 -4.81
C TYR A 93 1.21 20.14 -3.72
N LYS A 94 2.37 20.78 -3.86
CA LYS A 94 2.80 21.85 -2.95
C LYS A 94 1.80 23.00 -2.92
N LEU A 95 1.30 23.46 -4.06
CA LEU A 95 0.25 24.50 -4.13
C LEU A 95 -1.03 24.04 -3.40
N ALA A 96 -1.46 22.80 -3.59
CA ALA A 96 -2.63 22.23 -2.91
C ALA A 96 -2.49 22.24 -1.38
N THR A 97 -1.27 22.16 -0.83
CA THR A 97 -1.06 22.28 0.63
C THR A 97 -1.32 23.67 1.19
N TYR A 98 -1.41 24.69 0.34
CA TYR A 98 -1.79 26.06 0.72
C TYR A 98 -3.26 26.38 0.44
N SER A 99 -4.02 25.45 -0.18
CA SER A 99 -5.41 25.64 -0.54
C SER A 99 -6.32 25.53 0.67
N GLY A 100 -6.48 26.63 1.40
CA GLY A 100 -7.33 26.73 2.59
C GLY A 100 -7.30 28.11 3.22
N CYS A 101 -8.25 28.36 4.10
CA CYS A 101 -8.33 29.60 4.88
C CYS A 101 -8.85 29.30 6.29
N GLY A 102 -7.97 29.39 7.29
CA GLY A 102 -8.31 29.10 8.68
C GLY A 102 -9.40 30.03 9.23
N LYS A 103 -9.36 31.32 8.86
CA LYS A 103 -10.36 32.31 9.30
C LYS A 103 -11.78 31.99 8.83
N LEU A 104 -11.89 31.38 7.64
CA LEU A 104 -13.18 30.99 7.04
C LEU A 104 -13.52 29.51 7.30
N ARG A 105 -12.68 28.79 8.04
CA ARG A 105 -12.79 27.32 8.26
C ARG A 105 -12.88 26.53 6.95
N LEU A 106 -12.22 27.00 5.91
CA LEU A 106 -12.12 26.31 4.62
C LEU A 106 -10.83 25.51 4.60
N TYR A 107 -10.94 24.21 4.84
CA TYR A 107 -9.80 23.29 4.89
C TYR A 107 -9.90 22.25 3.81
N SER A 108 -8.87 22.16 2.94
CA SER A 108 -8.56 20.89 2.27
C SER A 108 -7.78 19.98 3.23
N GLN A 109 -7.83 18.68 3.02
CA GLN A 109 -7.04 17.74 3.84
C GLN A 109 -5.54 18.05 3.81
N ASN A 110 -5.02 18.50 2.66
CA ASN A 110 -3.62 18.89 2.52
C ASN A 110 -3.29 20.17 3.29
N TYR A 111 -4.19 21.14 3.27
CA TYR A 111 -4.04 22.36 4.06
C TYR A 111 -4.08 22.04 5.56
N ALA A 112 -5.02 21.20 6.01
CA ALA A 112 -5.14 20.78 7.40
C ALA A 112 -3.83 20.12 7.90
N LEU A 113 -3.26 19.18 7.15
CA LEU A 113 -1.98 18.56 7.52
C LEU A 113 -0.84 19.58 7.58
N ARG A 114 -0.82 20.56 6.67
CA ARG A 114 0.18 21.64 6.73
C ARG A 114 0.10 22.43 8.03
N GLN A 115 -1.10 22.67 8.56
CA GLN A 115 -1.29 23.38 9.84
C GLN A 115 -0.86 22.51 11.04
N LEU A 116 -1.01 21.17 10.93
CA LEU A 116 -0.70 20.23 12.00
C LEU A 116 0.80 19.91 12.16
N LYS A 117 1.66 20.35 11.24
CA LYS A 117 3.10 20.05 11.31
C LYS A 117 3.76 20.35 12.67
N PRO A 118 3.43 21.44 13.38
CA PRO A 118 4.02 21.71 14.69
C PRO A 118 3.60 20.71 15.77
N ASP A 119 2.40 20.15 15.63
CA ASP A 119 1.76 19.27 16.61
C ASP A 119 2.19 17.81 16.47
N ILE A 120 2.93 17.48 15.39
CA ILE A 120 3.40 16.13 15.08
C ILE A 120 4.91 16.07 15.25
N LYS A 121 5.39 15.17 16.10
CA LYS A 121 6.82 14.94 16.32
C LYS A 121 7.48 14.16 15.22
N LEU A 122 6.79 13.13 14.69
CA LEU A 122 7.35 12.21 13.71
C LEU A 122 6.32 11.84 12.63
N PHE A 123 6.76 11.89 11.38
CA PHE A 123 6.01 11.43 10.23
C PHE A 123 6.59 10.11 9.72
N LEU A 124 5.73 9.14 9.42
CA LEU A 124 6.14 7.86 8.86
C LEU A 124 5.71 7.78 7.40
N ALA A 125 6.68 7.58 6.52
CA ALA A 125 6.48 7.33 5.10
C ALA A 125 6.77 5.86 4.79
N ARG A 126 6.08 5.28 3.81
CA ARG A 126 6.29 3.88 3.40
C ARG A 126 7.43 3.73 2.38
N THR A 127 7.79 4.83 1.71
CA THR A 127 8.78 4.90 0.63
C THR A 127 9.48 6.26 0.64
N GLN A 128 10.63 6.35 -0.02
CA GLN A 128 11.29 7.63 -0.27
C GLN A 128 10.40 8.55 -1.12
N TYR A 129 9.67 7.97 -2.08
CA TYR A 129 8.69 8.71 -2.88
C TYR A 129 7.66 9.45 -2.02
N GLU A 130 7.08 8.78 -1.02
CA GLU A 130 6.15 9.40 -0.08
C GLU A 130 6.84 10.41 0.83
N ALA A 131 8.06 10.11 1.32
CA ALA A 131 8.86 11.03 2.12
C ALA A 131 9.16 12.34 1.38
N ASP A 132 9.37 12.28 0.06
CA ASP A 132 9.58 13.46 -0.77
C ASP A 132 8.35 14.38 -0.80
N TYR A 133 7.12 13.84 -0.80
CA TYR A 133 5.91 14.65 -0.67
C TYR A 133 5.79 15.30 0.70
N LEU A 134 6.18 14.60 1.76
CA LEU A 134 6.24 15.18 3.10
C LEU A 134 7.27 16.31 3.18
N GLN A 135 8.47 16.07 2.69
CA GLN A 135 9.55 17.04 2.75
C GLN A 135 9.31 18.23 1.81
N ARG A 136 9.08 17.98 0.52
CA ARG A 136 9.02 19.02 -0.53
C ARG A 136 7.64 19.63 -0.69
N GLY A 137 6.59 18.84 -0.48
CA GLY A 137 5.19 19.26 -0.55
C GLY A 137 4.77 20.06 0.68
N TYR A 138 4.95 19.51 1.86
CA TYR A 138 4.55 20.15 3.12
C TYR A 138 5.66 20.97 3.77
N GLY A 139 6.92 20.79 3.39
CA GLY A 139 8.07 21.43 4.04
C GLY A 139 8.33 20.87 5.43
N ILE A 140 8.16 19.56 5.62
CA ILE A 140 8.52 18.87 6.85
C ILE A 140 10.03 18.63 6.85
N GLN A 141 10.70 18.87 7.98
CA GLN A 141 12.13 18.66 8.12
C GLN A 141 12.46 17.17 8.01
N LYS A 142 13.61 16.85 7.41
CA LYS A 142 14.02 15.47 7.13
C LYS A 142 14.16 14.62 8.40
N ASP A 143 14.66 15.22 9.47
CA ASP A 143 14.81 14.61 10.79
C ASP A 143 13.49 14.22 11.48
N LYS A 144 12.38 14.79 11.00
CA LYS A 144 11.02 14.44 11.42
C LYS A 144 10.34 13.40 10.52
N ILE A 145 11.06 12.79 9.58
CA ILE A 145 10.50 11.79 8.66
C ILE A 145 11.30 10.50 8.79
N SER A 146 10.62 9.40 9.12
CA SER A 146 11.19 8.04 9.06
C SER A 146 10.52 7.23 7.97
N ILE A 147 11.30 6.41 7.26
CA ILE A 147 10.78 5.51 6.22
C ILE A 147 10.59 4.13 6.84
N ILE A 148 9.34 3.73 7.02
CA ILE A 148 8.93 2.43 7.53
C ILE A 148 8.24 1.67 6.40
N PRO A 149 8.93 0.71 5.75
CA PRO A 149 8.33 -0.09 4.71
C PRO A 149 7.12 -0.88 5.24
N LEU A 150 6.13 -1.09 4.38
CA LEU A 150 5.05 -2.01 4.69
C LEU A 150 5.53 -3.45 4.58
N SER A 151 5.01 -4.30 5.44
CA SER A 151 5.23 -5.74 5.39
C SER A 151 4.16 -6.43 4.53
N PHE A 152 4.52 -7.53 3.90
CA PHE A 152 3.56 -8.44 3.28
C PHE A 152 2.90 -9.34 4.32
N ARG A 153 1.74 -9.91 3.98
CA ARG A 153 1.09 -10.96 4.78
C ARG A 153 1.89 -12.27 4.64
N GLU A 154 1.92 -13.07 5.71
CA GLU A 154 2.45 -14.42 5.61
C GLU A 154 1.56 -15.25 4.68
N ILE A 155 2.12 -15.65 3.54
CA ILE A 155 1.48 -16.52 2.57
C ILE A 155 2.33 -17.77 2.44
N HIS A 156 1.68 -18.93 2.50
CA HIS A 156 2.37 -20.20 2.35
C HIS A 156 2.95 -20.34 0.93
N TYR A 157 4.26 -20.43 0.85
CA TYR A 157 4.98 -20.79 -0.38
C TYR A 157 5.22 -22.27 -0.44
N ASP A 158 4.76 -22.91 -1.51
CA ASP A 158 4.96 -24.32 -1.77
C ASP A 158 5.79 -24.51 -3.05
N SER A 159 7.08 -24.84 -2.88
CA SER A 159 8.01 -25.06 -3.98
C SER A 159 7.69 -26.32 -4.83
N SER A 160 6.80 -27.19 -4.35
CA SER A 160 6.37 -28.39 -5.11
C SER A 160 5.33 -28.06 -6.18
N ILE A 161 4.64 -26.91 -6.06
CA ILE A 161 3.66 -26.46 -7.05
C ILE A 161 4.38 -25.92 -8.27
N LYS A 162 4.12 -26.56 -9.43
CA LYS A 162 4.68 -26.13 -10.70
C LYS A 162 4.01 -24.83 -11.17
N LYS A 163 4.83 -23.86 -11.60
CA LYS A 163 4.33 -22.64 -12.22
C LYS A 163 3.64 -22.92 -13.56
N GLU A 164 2.46 -22.34 -13.73
CA GLU A 164 1.66 -22.38 -14.94
C GLU A 164 1.83 -21.09 -15.74
N PRO A 165 1.82 -21.14 -17.08
CA PRO A 165 2.13 -20.00 -17.94
C PRO A 165 0.96 -19.02 -18.04
N PHE A 166 0.50 -18.46 -16.90
CA PHE A 166 -0.50 -17.40 -16.87
C PHE A 166 -0.05 -16.19 -16.08
N CYS A 167 -0.63 -15.05 -16.42
CA CYS A 167 -0.51 -13.79 -15.69
C CYS A 167 -1.66 -13.68 -14.70
N LEU A 168 -1.37 -13.35 -13.44
CA LEU A 168 -2.31 -13.13 -12.38
C LEU A 168 -2.39 -11.63 -12.06
N PHE A 169 -3.60 -11.12 -11.87
CA PHE A 169 -3.89 -9.85 -11.23
C PHE A 169 -4.72 -10.08 -9.98
N VAL A 170 -4.39 -9.36 -8.89
CA VAL A 170 -5.17 -9.40 -7.64
C VAL A 170 -5.51 -7.98 -7.20
N GLY A 171 -6.80 -7.71 -6.98
CA GLY A 171 -7.26 -6.41 -6.48
C GLY A 171 -8.70 -6.06 -6.82
N THR A 172 -9.10 -4.83 -6.47
CA THR A 172 -10.44 -4.32 -6.80
C THR A 172 -10.47 -3.87 -8.26
N MET A 173 -11.14 -4.63 -9.11
CA MET A 173 -11.16 -4.42 -10.57
C MET A 173 -11.87 -3.14 -10.99
N THR A 174 -12.78 -2.62 -10.14
CA THR A 174 -13.56 -1.42 -10.43
C THR A 174 -12.84 -0.12 -10.09
N GLN A 175 -11.67 -0.18 -9.46
CA GLN A 175 -10.89 1.03 -9.16
C GLN A 175 -10.13 1.50 -10.40
N PRO A 176 -10.37 2.73 -10.93
CA PRO A 176 -9.69 3.22 -12.13
C PRO A 176 -8.17 3.21 -12.02
N ARG A 177 -7.64 3.44 -10.80
CA ARG A 177 -6.20 3.44 -10.53
C ARG A 177 -5.53 2.08 -10.78
N LYS A 178 -6.26 0.97 -10.71
CA LYS A 178 -5.74 -0.39 -10.95
C LYS A 178 -5.54 -0.71 -12.44
N ASN A 179 -6.06 0.14 -13.33
CA ASN A 179 -5.78 0.11 -14.77
C ASN A 179 -6.17 -1.19 -15.50
N ILE A 180 -7.23 -1.85 -15.01
CA ILE A 180 -7.72 -3.11 -15.57
C ILE A 180 -8.03 -3.04 -17.07
N PRO A 181 -8.63 -1.94 -17.60
CA PRO A 181 -8.91 -1.85 -19.03
C PRO A 181 -7.65 -2.05 -19.90
N ARG A 182 -6.52 -1.39 -19.55
CA ARG A 182 -5.27 -1.57 -20.34
C ARG A 182 -4.65 -2.94 -20.15
N LEU A 183 -4.77 -3.55 -18.97
CA LEU A 183 -4.30 -4.93 -18.75
C LEU A 183 -5.10 -5.93 -19.59
N ILE A 184 -6.43 -5.79 -19.68
CA ILE A 184 -7.30 -6.58 -20.56
C ILE A 184 -6.92 -6.36 -22.02
N GLU A 185 -6.74 -5.11 -22.45
CA GLU A 185 -6.34 -4.76 -23.80
C GLU A 185 -4.98 -5.41 -24.17
N ALA A 186 -4.01 -5.36 -23.28
CA ALA A 186 -2.72 -6.02 -23.46
C ALA A 186 -2.88 -7.54 -23.60
N ALA A 187 -3.71 -8.18 -22.74
CA ALA A 187 -3.95 -9.62 -22.82
C ALA A 187 -4.64 -10.04 -24.12
N ARG A 188 -5.59 -9.24 -24.62
CA ARG A 188 -6.23 -9.45 -25.93
C ARG A 188 -5.25 -9.31 -27.10
N LYS A 189 -4.43 -8.25 -27.08
CA LYS A 189 -3.48 -7.95 -28.15
C LYS A 189 -2.34 -8.96 -28.23
N TYR A 190 -1.82 -9.39 -27.10
CA TYR A 190 -0.64 -10.25 -26.98
C TYR A 190 -0.98 -11.73 -26.69
N HIS A 191 -2.27 -12.06 -26.55
CA HIS A 191 -2.82 -13.43 -26.39
C HIS A 191 -2.23 -14.23 -25.21
N PHE A 192 -1.77 -13.58 -24.14
CA PHE A 192 -1.36 -14.29 -22.94
C PHE A 192 -2.54 -14.63 -22.04
N PRO A 193 -2.51 -15.78 -21.33
CA PRO A 193 -3.54 -16.14 -20.37
C PRO A 193 -3.53 -15.18 -19.18
N LEU A 194 -4.70 -14.58 -18.86
CA LEU A 194 -4.88 -13.64 -17.77
C LEU A 194 -5.98 -14.09 -16.83
N LYS A 195 -5.66 -14.17 -15.53
CA LYS A 195 -6.64 -14.43 -14.46
C LYS A 195 -6.80 -13.18 -13.60
N LEU A 196 -8.05 -12.72 -13.46
CA LEU A 196 -8.43 -11.54 -12.68
C LEU A 196 -9.10 -11.97 -11.37
N VAL A 197 -8.46 -11.67 -10.24
CA VAL A 197 -8.91 -12.06 -8.90
C VAL A 197 -9.23 -10.83 -8.07
N GLY A 198 -10.29 -10.89 -7.26
CA GLY A 198 -10.71 -9.88 -6.32
C GLY A 198 -12.08 -9.29 -6.60
N ASN A 199 -12.33 -8.10 -6.06
CA ASN A 199 -13.65 -7.48 -6.13
C ASN A 199 -13.96 -6.96 -7.55
N LYS A 200 -14.95 -7.57 -8.19
CA LYS A 200 -15.45 -7.20 -9.53
C LYS A 200 -16.57 -6.15 -9.50
N GLY A 201 -16.98 -5.72 -8.30
CA GLY A 201 -18.06 -4.77 -8.11
C GLY A 201 -19.45 -5.40 -8.20
N ASN A 202 -20.44 -4.59 -8.54
CA ASN A 202 -21.80 -5.03 -8.77
C ASN A 202 -21.98 -5.62 -10.19
N SER A 203 -23.17 -6.13 -10.49
CA SER A 203 -23.50 -6.73 -11.80
C SER A 203 -23.21 -5.80 -12.99
N GLU A 204 -23.45 -4.49 -12.85
CA GLU A 204 -23.16 -3.52 -13.90
C GLU A 204 -21.65 -3.41 -14.16
N SER A 205 -20.84 -3.36 -13.10
CA SER A 205 -19.39 -3.32 -13.20
C SER A 205 -18.82 -4.60 -13.83
N GLU A 206 -19.35 -5.77 -13.44
CA GLU A 206 -18.98 -7.04 -14.04
C GLU A 206 -19.33 -7.09 -15.53
N ASN A 207 -20.51 -6.62 -15.92
CA ASN A 207 -20.91 -6.56 -17.33
C ASN A 207 -19.99 -5.64 -18.14
N ARG A 208 -19.55 -4.52 -17.58
CA ARG A 208 -18.54 -3.65 -18.22
C ARG A 208 -17.20 -4.37 -18.41
N LEU A 209 -16.74 -5.12 -17.41
CA LEU A 209 -15.51 -5.91 -17.54
C LEU A 209 -15.65 -6.98 -18.62
N ARG A 210 -16.77 -7.71 -18.67
CA ARG A 210 -17.06 -8.71 -19.70
C ARG A 210 -17.13 -8.10 -21.09
N ALA A 211 -17.70 -6.90 -21.22
CA ALA A 211 -17.73 -6.16 -22.49
C ALA A 211 -16.31 -5.76 -22.96
N LEU A 212 -15.39 -5.41 -22.04
CA LEU A 212 -13.99 -5.14 -22.38
C LEU A 212 -13.24 -6.42 -22.81
N ILE A 213 -13.53 -7.55 -22.19
CA ILE A 213 -12.95 -8.86 -22.54
C ILE A 213 -13.46 -9.31 -23.93
N GLY A 214 -14.75 -9.09 -24.22
CA GLY A 214 -15.36 -9.50 -25.47
C GLY A 214 -15.34 -11.02 -25.66
N ASP A 215 -14.83 -11.48 -26.80
CA ASP A 215 -14.70 -12.88 -27.20
C ASP A 215 -13.36 -13.53 -26.83
N ALA A 216 -12.50 -12.81 -26.10
CA ALA A 216 -11.17 -13.30 -25.73
C ALA A 216 -11.25 -14.47 -24.74
N SER A 217 -10.94 -15.70 -25.21
CA SER A 217 -10.98 -16.92 -24.40
C SER A 217 -9.80 -17.08 -23.44
N ASN A 218 -8.78 -16.25 -23.56
CA ASN A 218 -7.56 -16.27 -22.73
C ASN A 218 -7.67 -15.42 -21.46
N ILE A 219 -8.84 -14.82 -21.18
CA ILE A 219 -9.04 -13.95 -20.01
C ILE A 219 -10.17 -14.49 -19.12
N GLU A 220 -9.85 -14.75 -17.87
CA GLU A 220 -10.78 -15.31 -16.88
C GLU A 220 -11.02 -14.33 -15.74
N ILE A 221 -12.29 -14.06 -15.39
CA ILE A 221 -12.67 -13.34 -14.16
C ILE A 221 -13.03 -14.38 -13.11
N ILE A 222 -12.12 -14.62 -12.16
CA ILE A 222 -12.35 -15.55 -11.04
C ILE A 222 -13.24 -14.88 -9.98
N GLY A 223 -13.02 -13.57 -9.72
CA GLY A 223 -13.73 -12.86 -8.67
C GLY A 223 -13.03 -13.00 -7.32
N PHE A 224 -13.81 -12.84 -6.23
CA PHE A 224 -13.26 -12.93 -4.87
C PHE A 224 -12.98 -14.39 -4.50
N VAL A 225 -11.82 -14.62 -3.89
CA VAL A 225 -11.36 -15.92 -3.40
C VAL A 225 -10.95 -15.79 -1.93
N ASN A 226 -10.94 -16.89 -1.18
CA ASN A 226 -10.41 -16.94 0.17
C ASN A 226 -8.87 -16.93 0.18
N ASP A 227 -8.26 -16.84 1.36
CA ASP A 227 -6.79 -16.73 1.49
C ASP A 227 -6.05 -18.02 1.04
N GLU A 228 -6.64 -19.20 1.18
CA GLU A 228 -6.06 -20.48 0.74
C GLU A 228 -6.08 -20.60 -0.79
N GLU A 229 -7.19 -20.23 -1.40
CA GLU A 229 -7.33 -20.17 -2.85
C GLU A 229 -6.38 -19.14 -3.46
N LEU A 230 -6.25 -17.97 -2.80
CA LEU A 230 -5.34 -16.92 -3.22
C LEU A 230 -3.88 -17.38 -3.13
N ALA A 231 -3.48 -18.03 -2.04
CA ALA A 231 -2.16 -18.62 -1.89
C ALA A 231 -1.87 -19.66 -3.00
N THR A 232 -2.85 -20.50 -3.34
CA THR A 232 -2.74 -21.47 -4.43
C THR A 232 -2.51 -20.78 -5.78
N LEU A 233 -3.28 -19.74 -6.09
CA LEU A 233 -3.12 -18.96 -7.31
C LEU A 233 -1.77 -18.26 -7.41
N TYR A 234 -1.27 -17.67 -6.31
CA TYR A 234 0.08 -17.11 -6.29
C TYR A 234 1.16 -18.18 -6.53
N ASN A 235 1.03 -19.37 -5.93
CA ASN A 235 1.99 -20.45 -6.13
C ASN A 235 1.95 -20.99 -7.57
N GLN A 236 0.79 -21.02 -8.22
CA GLN A 236 0.63 -21.48 -9.60
C GLN A 236 1.05 -20.44 -10.64
N ALA A 237 0.76 -19.15 -10.40
CA ALA A 237 0.98 -18.10 -11.39
C ALA A 237 2.48 -17.94 -11.72
N LYS A 238 2.84 -17.95 -13.01
CA LYS A 238 4.19 -17.64 -13.45
C LYS A 238 4.50 -16.15 -13.41
N VAL A 239 3.50 -15.30 -13.72
CA VAL A 239 3.62 -13.85 -13.73
C VAL A 239 2.54 -13.23 -12.87
N PHE A 240 2.90 -12.20 -12.15
CA PHE A 240 1.96 -11.30 -11.49
C PHE A 240 2.10 -9.89 -12.07
N ALA A 241 0.98 -9.28 -12.50
CA ALA A 241 1.00 -7.95 -13.08
C ALA A 241 0.16 -6.93 -12.29
N LEU A 242 0.76 -5.78 -11.97
CA LEU A 242 0.11 -4.65 -11.31
C LEU A 242 0.47 -3.33 -12.02
N PRO A 243 -0.01 -3.08 -13.25
CA PRO A 243 0.29 -1.88 -14.03
C PRO A 243 -0.58 -0.69 -13.58
N SER A 244 -0.65 -0.45 -12.27
CA SER A 244 -1.51 0.60 -11.67
C SER A 244 -1.10 1.99 -12.12
N LEU A 245 -2.08 2.86 -12.37
CA LEU A 245 -1.86 4.29 -12.64
C LEU A 245 -1.38 5.03 -11.39
N ASN A 246 -1.76 4.54 -10.23
CA ASN A 246 -1.36 5.06 -8.93
C ASN A 246 -1.36 3.92 -7.90
N GLU A 247 -0.23 3.73 -7.23
CA GLU A 247 -0.04 2.71 -6.22
C GLU A 247 0.95 3.20 -5.17
N GLY A 248 0.64 3.00 -3.89
CA GLY A 248 1.55 3.38 -2.81
C GLY A 248 2.70 2.39 -2.66
N VAL A 249 2.39 1.11 -2.55
CA VAL A 249 3.35 0.02 -2.33
C VAL A 249 3.08 -1.18 -3.23
N GLY A 250 1.81 -1.58 -3.37
CA GLY A 250 1.45 -2.79 -4.12
C GLY A 250 1.72 -4.07 -3.33
N LEU A 251 1.21 -4.17 -2.10
CA LEU A 251 1.43 -5.33 -1.21
C LEU A 251 1.14 -6.68 -1.88
N VAL A 252 0.11 -6.74 -2.72
CA VAL A 252 -0.23 -7.96 -3.47
C VAL A 252 0.88 -8.41 -4.44
N ALA A 253 1.72 -7.48 -4.92
CA ALA A 253 2.87 -7.81 -5.75
C ALA A 253 4.02 -8.38 -4.89
N LEU A 254 4.21 -7.90 -3.66
CA LEU A 254 5.15 -8.52 -2.71
C LEU A 254 4.71 -9.94 -2.36
N GLU A 255 3.42 -10.13 -2.08
CA GLU A 255 2.83 -11.45 -1.82
C GLU A 255 3.06 -12.43 -2.98
N ALA A 256 2.84 -11.97 -4.21
CA ALA A 256 3.10 -12.77 -5.41
C ALA A 256 4.60 -13.11 -5.58
N ALA A 257 5.48 -12.14 -5.32
CA ALA A 257 6.92 -12.31 -5.45
C ALA A 257 7.48 -13.34 -4.46
N ILE A 258 7.02 -13.32 -3.20
CA ILE A 258 7.44 -14.32 -2.20
C ILE A 258 6.90 -15.71 -2.52
N CYS A 259 5.83 -15.83 -3.31
CA CYS A 259 5.34 -17.08 -3.88
C CYS A 259 6.02 -17.45 -5.22
N GLY A 260 7.06 -16.73 -5.63
CA GLY A 260 7.88 -17.05 -6.79
C GLY A 260 7.29 -16.62 -8.14
N CYS A 261 6.37 -15.65 -8.18
CA CYS A 261 5.94 -15.05 -9.44
C CYS A 261 7.01 -14.10 -10.01
N ASN A 262 7.15 -14.05 -11.33
CA ASN A 262 7.83 -12.96 -12.00
C ASN A 262 6.95 -11.71 -11.93
N ILE A 263 7.51 -10.55 -11.56
CA ILE A 263 6.74 -9.34 -11.27
C ILE A 263 6.80 -8.36 -12.44
N VAL A 264 5.60 -7.90 -12.85
CA VAL A 264 5.40 -6.78 -13.79
C VAL A 264 4.65 -5.68 -13.03
N ILE A 265 5.30 -4.56 -12.77
CA ILE A 265 4.73 -3.51 -11.92
C ILE A 265 4.94 -2.13 -12.54
N THR A 266 4.07 -1.19 -12.16
CA THR A 266 4.18 0.20 -12.62
C THR A 266 5.54 0.82 -12.28
N ASN A 267 6.10 1.62 -13.18
CA ASN A 267 7.30 2.43 -12.93
C ASN A 267 6.99 3.73 -12.18
N LEU A 268 5.70 4.00 -11.87
CA LEU A 268 5.25 5.20 -11.19
C LEU A 268 5.15 4.99 -9.67
N GLY A 269 5.45 6.03 -8.92
CA GLY A 269 5.25 6.04 -7.47
C GLY A 269 6.27 5.22 -6.69
N GLY A 270 5.84 4.78 -5.50
CA GLY A 270 6.66 4.06 -4.53
C GLY A 270 6.90 2.57 -4.78
N PRO A 271 6.05 1.83 -5.54
CA PRO A 271 6.19 0.37 -5.64
C PRO A 271 7.57 -0.09 -6.10
N LYS A 272 8.19 0.60 -7.05
CA LYS A 272 9.51 0.26 -7.60
C LYS A 272 10.62 0.22 -6.54
N GLU A 273 10.50 1.01 -5.47
CA GLU A 273 11.52 1.07 -4.42
C GLU A 273 11.66 -0.26 -3.65
N TYR A 274 10.59 -1.06 -3.61
CA TYR A 274 10.61 -2.38 -2.98
C TYR A 274 11.38 -3.43 -3.78
N TYR A 275 11.66 -3.14 -5.06
CA TYR A 275 12.34 -4.04 -5.99
C TYR A 275 13.66 -3.46 -6.52
N GLU A 276 14.20 -2.44 -5.85
CA GLU A 276 15.45 -1.81 -6.27
C GLU A 276 16.60 -2.82 -6.27
N GLY A 277 17.28 -2.91 -7.41
CA GLY A 277 18.36 -3.89 -7.61
C GLY A 277 17.90 -5.29 -8.02
N GLU A 278 16.60 -5.54 -8.12
CA GLU A 278 16.03 -6.84 -8.46
C GLU A 278 15.54 -6.89 -9.93
N SER A 279 15.52 -8.11 -10.49
CA SER A 279 15.07 -8.33 -11.88
C SER A 279 13.55 -8.38 -11.96
N VAL A 280 12.91 -7.22 -12.01
CA VAL A 280 11.45 -7.07 -12.23
C VAL A 280 11.18 -6.20 -13.46
N GLU A 281 10.05 -6.44 -14.11
CA GLU A 281 9.62 -5.64 -15.26
C GLU A 281 8.89 -4.37 -14.77
N LEU A 282 9.53 -3.21 -14.97
CA LEU A 282 8.93 -1.90 -14.67
C LEU A 282 8.27 -1.35 -15.93
N VAL A 283 6.95 -1.11 -15.89
CA VAL A 283 6.18 -0.70 -17.07
C VAL A 283 5.60 0.71 -16.96
N ASN A 284 5.48 1.38 -18.10
CA ASN A 284 4.66 2.57 -18.23
C ASN A 284 3.18 2.15 -18.25
N PRO A 285 2.38 2.48 -17.21
CA PRO A 285 0.99 2.02 -17.12
C PRO A 285 0.06 2.66 -18.15
N TYR A 286 0.52 3.67 -18.88
CA TYR A 286 -0.23 4.31 -19.96
C TYR A 286 0.00 3.66 -21.32
N ASP A 287 0.97 2.76 -21.44
CA ASP A 287 1.36 2.09 -22.68
C ASP A 287 0.98 0.61 -22.65
N VAL A 288 -0.02 0.24 -23.45
CA VAL A 288 -0.52 -1.14 -23.56
C VAL A 288 0.56 -2.09 -24.11
N ASP A 289 1.41 -1.58 -25.03
CA ASP A 289 2.46 -2.38 -25.65
C ASP A 289 3.60 -2.67 -24.68
N ASP A 290 3.94 -1.68 -23.85
CA ASP A 290 4.94 -1.87 -22.80
C ASP A 290 4.47 -2.92 -21.78
N ILE A 291 3.21 -2.81 -21.34
CA ILE A 291 2.58 -3.80 -20.43
C ILE A 291 2.60 -5.20 -21.04
N GLY A 292 2.11 -5.32 -22.30
CA GLY A 292 1.98 -6.62 -22.94
C GLY A 292 3.33 -7.31 -23.21
N LYS A 293 4.31 -6.56 -23.73
CA LYS A 293 5.67 -7.08 -23.99
C LYS A 293 6.40 -7.49 -22.71
N ALA A 294 6.24 -6.69 -21.63
CA ALA A 294 6.84 -7.04 -20.34
C ALA A 294 6.25 -8.34 -19.78
N ILE A 295 4.93 -8.53 -19.87
CA ILE A 295 4.27 -9.77 -19.43
C ILE A 295 4.77 -10.96 -20.26
N LEU A 296 4.91 -10.82 -21.58
CA LEU A 296 5.46 -11.91 -22.43
C LEU A 296 6.90 -12.27 -22.02
N ARG A 297 7.79 -11.28 -21.85
CA ARG A 297 9.16 -11.55 -21.37
C ARG A 297 9.16 -12.27 -20.02
N ALA A 298 8.29 -11.84 -19.10
CA ALA A 298 8.15 -12.48 -17.79
C ALA A 298 7.58 -13.90 -17.88
N LEU A 299 6.68 -14.17 -18.84
CA LEU A 299 6.18 -15.53 -19.12
C LEU A 299 7.22 -16.43 -19.77
N GLU A 300 8.12 -15.89 -20.59
CA GLU A 300 9.22 -16.63 -21.21
C GLU A 300 10.35 -16.92 -20.22
N ASN A 301 10.56 -16.05 -19.24
CA ASN A 301 11.61 -16.21 -18.23
C ASN A 301 11.36 -17.46 -17.38
N ASN A 302 12.22 -18.46 -17.58
CA ASN A 302 12.18 -19.73 -16.85
C ASN A 302 13.10 -19.75 -15.62
N THR A 303 13.79 -18.64 -15.33
CA THR A 303 14.69 -18.55 -14.20
C THR A 303 13.87 -18.28 -12.95
N ALA A 304 13.89 -19.20 -12.00
CA ALA A 304 13.41 -18.91 -10.65
C ALA A 304 14.20 -17.72 -10.10
N GLN A 305 13.52 -16.83 -9.37
CA GLN A 305 14.15 -15.67 -8.73
C GLN A 305 14.26 -15.89 -7.21
N PRO A 306 15.04 -16.89 -6.72
CA PRO A 306 15.16 -17.14 -5.29
C PRO A 306 15.76 -15.94 -4.56
N GLN A 307 16.66 -15.21 -5.21
CA GLN A 307 17.30 -14.02 -4.66
C GLN A 307 16.28 -12.90 -4.41
N LEU A 308 15.36 -12.64 -5.36
CA LEU A 308 14.26 -11.70 -5.15
C LEU A 308 13.45 -12.07 -3.91
N ARG A 309 13.02 -13.34 -3.82
CA ARG A 309 12.25 -13.83 -2.69
C ARG A 309 13.00 -13.65 -1.35
N GLU A 310 14.27 -14.04 -1.29
CA GLU A 310 15.11 -13.90 -0.10
C GLU A 310 15.27 -12.44 0.30
N THR A 311 15.56 -11.55 -0.65
CA THR A 311 15.67 -10.11 -0.41
C THR A 311 14.38 -9.53 0.16
N LEU A 312 13.23 -9.87 -0.43
CA LEU A 312 11.94 -9.38 0.04
C LEU A 312 11.59 -9.89 1.44
N ILE A 313 11.82 -11.18 1.70
CA ILE A 313 11.60 -11.76 3.03
C ILE A 313 12.50 -11.10 4.07
N LYS A 314 13.77 -10.91 3.75
CA LYS A 314 14.73 -10.28 4.69
C LYS A 314 14.33 -8.84 5.02
N ASN A 315 13.94 -8.05 4.02
CA ASN A 315 13.78 -6.60 4.18
C ASN A 315 12.37 -6.17 4.60
N TYR A 316 11.34 -6.97 4.25
CA TYR A 316 9.94 -6.59 4.37
C TYR A 316 9.08 -7.61 5.13
N ASN A 317 9.69 -8.56 5.86
CA ASN A 317 8.93 -9.35 6.81
C ASN A 317 8.41 -8.47 7.96
N VAL A 318 7.36 -8.90 8.62
CA VAL A 318 6.66 -8.13 9.66
C VAL A 318 7.63 -7.72 10.78
N SER A 319 8.47 -8.64 11.25
CA SER A 319 9.41 -8.37 12.36
C SER A 319 10.41 -7.29 12.00
N ALA A 320 11.04 -7.37 10.80
CA ALA A 320 12.03 -6.39 10.35
C ALA A 320 11.42 -4.98 10.15
N CYS A 321 10.17 -4.91 9.63
CA CYS A 321 9.48 -3.63 9.49
C CYS A 321 9.11 -3.04 10.85
N VAL A 322 8.67 -3.87 11.79
CA VAL A 322 8.30 -3.41 13.14
C VAL A 322 9.52 -3.05 13.98
N ASP A 323 10.68 -3.68 13.79
CA ASP A 323 11.92 -3.24 14.44
C ASP A 323 12.28 -1.80 14.02
N LYS A 324 12.20 -1.47 12.72
CA LYS A 324 12.40 -0.10 12.24
C LYS A 324 11.36 0.88 12.81
N LEU A 325 10.12 0.42 13.00
CA LEU A 325 9.06 1.21 13.62
C LEU A 325 9.36 1.51 15.09
N ILE A 326 9.83 0.50 15.84
CA ILE A 326 10.23 0.64 17.25
C ILE A 326 11.39 1.63 17.38
N ASP A 327 12.43 1.48 16.55
CA ASP A 327 13.57 2.40 16.53
C ASP A 327 13.11 3.85 16.28
N SER A 328 12.17 4.04 15.35
CA SER A 328 11.61 5.35 15.08
C SER A 328 10.78 5.92 16.22
N TYR A 329 10.03 5.10 16.95
CA TYR A 329 9.30 5.54 18.14
C TYR A 329 10.24 5.94 19.27
N GLN A 330 11.39 5.29 19.41
CA GLN A 330 12.40 5.63 20.43
C GLN A 330 12.98 7.03 20.21
N LEU A 331 13.05 7.52 18.97
CA LEU A 331 13.50 8.89 18.68
C LEU A 331 12.62 9.98 19.30
N LEU A 332 11.39 9.67 19.71
CA LEU A 332 10.51 10.63 20.38
C LEU A 332 10.98 11.02 21.78
N HIS A 333 11.84 10.19 22.38
CA HIS A 333 12.32 10.30 23.75
C HIS A 333 13.79 10.71 23.86
N THR A 334 14.45 10.91 22.73
CA THR A 334 15.80 11.49 22.64
C THR A 334 15.74 12.99 22.42
#